data_3ba4c33e272f51fe3b4a7ef7d89c2024
#
_entry.id   3ba4c33e272f51fe3b4a7ef7d89c2024
#
_cell.length_a   1.000
_cell.length_b   1.000
_cell.length_c   1.000
_cell.angle_alpha   90.00
_cell.angle_beta   90.00
_cell.angle_gamma   90.00
#
_symmetry.space_group_name_H-M   'P 1'
#
loop_
_entity.id
_entity.type
_entity.pdbx_description
1 polymer ?
#
loop_
_entity_poly.entity_id
_entity_poly.type
_entity_poly.pdbx_seq_one_letter_code
_entity_poly.pdbx_strand_id
1 'polypeptide(L)'
;MFNRNIERKEHMKMEELTSCKTAIENCKVSGTFAIAHLYKEEKAMDMHIHDCYEIYYSICGGKQFLIDNCFYTIAPGDLFIINQYESHKLTQIDNSVHERIVLSVAPDFMKQISTEQTDLSFCFTHRSTPFSHKLSLNKEQQKRFLYYINKITSAEGFAHDITEYAAFMELMVMLNTLFVRNTEQTSTGENTADAAEYKDSSYRYNHQVDDIL
;
A
#
# COMPACT_ATOMS: atom_id res chain seq x y z
N MET A 1 21.88 -28.45 -14.95
CA MET A 1 20.41 -28.28 -14.94
C MET A 1 19.97 -28.19 -13.48
N PHE A 2 20.03 -27.02 -12.87
CA PHE A 2 19.64 -26.80 -11.48
C PHE A 2 18.16 -26.39 -11.42
N ASN A 3 17.48 -27.03 -10.55
CA ASN A 3 16.06 -27.25 -10.37
C ASN A 3 15.30 -25.94 -10.05
N ARG A 4 14.70 -25.29 -11.06
CA ARG A 4 13.78 -24.14 -10.88
C ARG A 4 12.48 -24.46 -10.12
N ASN A 5 12.27 -25.73 -9.77
CA ASN A 5 11.06 -26.18 -9.05
C ASN A 5 11.21 -26.14 -7.52
N ILE A 6 12.40 -25.96 -6.97
CA ILE A 6 12.60 -25.88 -5.50
C ILE A 6 12.34 -24.46 -5.00
N GLU A 7 12.74 -23.44 -5.76
CA GLU A 7 12.52 -22.03 -5.36
C GLU A 7 11.05 -21.61 -5.37
N ARG A 8 10.18 -22.29 -6.14
CA ARG A 8 8.73 -22.01 -6.10
C ARG A 8 7.99 -22.59 -4.91
N LYS A 9 8.52 -23.63 -4.26
CA LYS A 9 7.85 -24.29 -3.12
C LYS A 9 8.13 -23.65 -1.77
N GLU A 10 9.23 -22.90 -1.61
CA GLU A 10 9.54 -22.21 -0.36
C GLU A 10 8.91 -20.81 -0.25
N HIS A 11 8.38 -20.26 -1.34
CA HIS A 11 7.71 -18.95 -1.38
C HIS A 11 6.18 -18.99 -1.13
N MET A 12 5.60 -20.15 -0.83
CA MET A 12 4.15 -20.32 -0.76
C MET A 12 3.68 -20.72 0.64
N LYS A 13 3.82 -19.81 1.61
CA LYS A 13 3.06 -19.90 2.88
C LYS A 13 2.23 -18.66 3.20
N MET A 14 2.14 -17.70 2.28
CA MET A 14 1.06 -16.73 2.35
C MET A 14 -0.22 -17.46 1.94
N GLU A 15 -1.24 -17.44 2.80
CA GLU A 15 -2.59 -17.78 2.36
C GLU A 15 -2.87 -16.92 1.12
N GLU A 16 -3.10 -17.54 -0.02
CA GLU A 16 -3.58 -16.85 -1.21
C GLU A 16 -4.97 -16.28 -0.87
N LEU A 17 -4.98 -15.10 -0.26
CA LEU A 17 -6.21 -14.36 -0.09
C LEU A 17 -6.68 -13.97 -1.49
N THR A 18 -7.84 -14.48 -1.86
CA THR A 18 -8.37 -14.38 -3.22
C THR A 18 -8.82 -12.96 -3.59
N SER A 19 -8.85 -12.02 -2.63
CA SER A 19 -9.25 -10.64 -2.88
C SER A 19 -8.82 -9.68 -1.76
N CYS A 20 -8.72 -8.38 -2.05
CA CYS A 20 -8.55 -7.33 -1.05
C CYS A 20 -9.67 -7.35 0.00
N LYS A 21 -10.90 -7.68 -0.39
CA LYS A 21 -12.03 -7.79 0.53
C LYS A 21 -11.79 -8.80 1.63
N THR A 22 -11.26 -9.98 1.30
CA THR A 22 -10.91 -11.00 2.30
C THR A 22 -9.81 -10.53 3.25
N ALA A 23 -8.80 -9.78 2.75
CA ALA A 23 -7.77 -9.18 3.59
C ALA A 23 -8.36 -8.17 4.59
N ILE A 24 -9.27 -7.31 4.13
CA ILE A 24 -9.97 -6.36 4.99
C ILE A 24 -10.80 -7.07 6.07
N GLU A 25 -11.53 -8.12 5.70
CA GLU A 25 -12.33 -8.92 6.64
C GLU A 25 -11.43 -9.60 7.68
N ASN A 26 -10.30 -10.17 7.28
CA ASN A 26 -9.33 -10.78 8.20
C ASN A 26 -8.71 -9.75 9.14
N CYS A 27 -8.36 -8.57 8.65
CA CYS A 27 -7.88 -7.45 9.45
C CYS A 27 -8.89 -7.04 10.54
N LYS A 28 -10.17 -6.94 10.17
CA LYS A 28 -11.26 -6.63 11.12
C LYS A 28 -11.44 -7.69 12.18
N VAL A 29 -11.37 -8.96 11.80
CA VAL A 29 -11.52 -10.10 12.74
C VAL A 29 -10.32 -10.19 13.69
N SER A 30 -9.11 -10.03 13.19
CA SER A 30 -7.90 -10.05 14.03
C SER A 30 -7.76 -8.82 14.92
N GLY A 31 -8.29 -7.67 14.46
CA GLY A 31 -8.10 -6.37 15.09
C GLY A 31 -6.66 -5.85 15.00
N THR A 32 -5.81 -6.44 14.15
CA THR A 32 -4.41 -6.10 13.99
C THR A 32 -4.07 -5.72 12.55
N PHE A 33 -3.54 -6.63 11.77
CA PHE A 33 -3.29 -6.45 10.34
C PHE A 33 -3.48 -7.77 9.59
N ALA A 34 -3.65 -7.66 8.27
CA ALA A 34 -3.66 -8.79 7.37
C ALA A 34 -2.85 -8.47 6.12
N ILE A 35 -2.13 -9.46 5.60
CA ILE A 35 -1.31 -9.35 4.39
C ILE A 35 -1.88 -10.28 3.33
N ALA A 36 -2.13 -9.72 2.14
CA ALA A 36 -2.56 -10.47 0.97
C ALA A 36 -1.53 -10.34 -0.14
N HIS A 37 -1.11 -11.46 -0.72
CA HIS A 37 -0.37 -11.49 -1.98
C HIS A 37 -1.36 -11.87 -3.08
N LEU A 38 -1.64 -10.94 -3.97
CA LEU A 38 -2.65 -11.07 -4.99
C LEU A 38 -1.96 -11.19 -6.36
N TYR A 39 -2.27 -12.29 -7.03
CA TYR A 39 -1.76 -12.60 -8.35
C TYR A 39 -2.95 -12.93 -9.25
N LYS A 40 -3.45 -11.94 -9.98
CA LYS A 40 -4.66 -12.11 -10.78
C LYS A 40 -4.69 -11.16 -11.97
N GLU A 41 -5.22 -11.65 -13.09
CA GLU A 41 -5.70 -10.81 -14.16
C GLU A 41 -7.01 -10.13 -13.69
N GLU A 42 -6.95 -8.83 -13.44
CA GLU A 42 -8.13 -8.04 -13.15
C GLU A 42 -8.39 -7.11 -14.33
N LYS A 43 -9.64 -7.02 -14.76
CA LYS A 43 -10.03 -6.11 -15.85
C LYS A 43 -10.40 -4.72 -15.35
N ALA A 44 -10.94 -4.63 -14.14
CA ALA A 44 -11.29 -3.40 -13.45
C ALA A 44 -11.53 -3.68 -11.98
N MET A 45 -11.39 -2.65 -11.16
CA MET A 45 -11.76 -2.65 -9.74
C MET A 45 -12.79 -1.55 -9.53
N ASP A 46 -13.88 -1.85 -8.82
CA ASP A 46 -14.86 -0.85 -8.44
C ASP A 46 -14.28 0.14 -7.42
N MET A 47 -14.77 1.38 -7.47
CA MET A 47 -14.47 2.37 -6.45
C MET A 47 -14.94 1.85 -5.10
N HIS A 48 -14.07 1.86 -4.12
CA HIS A 48 -14.39 1.41 -2.77
C HIS A 48 -13.72 2.26 -1.71
N ILE A 49 -14.23 2.14 -0.50
CA ILE A 49 -13.71 2.73 0.74
C ILE A 49 -13.74 1.64 1.82
N HIS A 50 -12.88 1.77 2.79
CA HIS A 50 -12.89 0.92 3.99
C HIS A 50 -12.37 1.68 5.22
N ASP A 51 -12.56 1.08 6.39
CA ASP A 51 -12.26 1.64 7.70
C ASP A 51 -10.89 1.24 8.27
N CYS A 52 -10.08 0.51 7.50
CA CYS A 52 -8.69 0.21 7.83
C CYS A 52 -7.72 1.07 7.00
N TYR A 53 -6.48 1.18 7.45
CA TYR A 53 -5.38 1.67 6.62
C TYR A 53 -5.01 0.62 5.57
N GLU A 54 -4.54 1.07 4.40
CA GLU A 54 -4.04 0.17 3.37
C GLU A 54 -2.64 0.58 2.91
N ILE A 55 -1.78 -0.43 2.74
CA ILE A 55 -0.51 -0.31 2.04
C ILE A 55 -0.60 -1.22 0.82
N TYR A 56 -0.55 -0.63 -0.36
CA TYR A 56 -0.52 -1.34 -1.63
C TYR A 56 0.88 -1.28 -2.21
N TYR A 57 1.49 -2.42 -2.51
CA TYR A 57 2.80 -2.52 -3.14
C TYR A 57 2.70 -3.22 -4.50
N SER A 58 3.14 -2.57 -5.57
CA SER A 58 3.12 -3.12 -6.93
C SER A 58 4.37 -3.97 -7.18
N ILE A 59 4.17 -5.25 -7.50
CA ILE A 59 5.23 -6.15 -7.99
C ILE A 59 5.30 -6.06 -9.52
N CYS A 60 4.17 -6.22 -10.21
CA CYS A 60 4.07 -6.00 -11.65
C CYS A 60 2.60 -5.78 -12.09
N GLY A 61 2.42 -5.26 -13.30
CA GLY A 61 1.10 -4.95 -13.84
C GLY A 61 0.44 -3.73 -13.18
N GLY A 62 -0.79 -3.45 -13.60
CA GLY A 62 -1.48 -2.22 -13.25
C GLY A 62 -0.90 -1.01 -13.99
N LYS A 63 -1.74 -0.04 -14.36
CA LYS A 63 -1.25 1.18 -15.06
C LYS A 63 -1.55 2.43 -14.29
N GLN A 64 -2.72 2.51 -13.70
CA GLN A 64 -3.17 3.73 -13.05
C GLN A 64 -4.02 3.44 -11.82
N PHE A 65 -3.76 4.18 -10.76
CA PHE A 65 -4.51 4.17 -9.51
C PHE A 65 -5.17 5.54 -9.32
N LEU A 66 -6.45 5.55 -9.01
CA LEU A 66 -7.16 6.72 -8.54
C LEU A 66 -7.35 6.59 -7.04
N ILE A 67 -6.81 7.53 -6.27
CA ILE A 67 -7.01 7.64 -4.82
C ILE A 67 -7.57 9.03 -4.55
N ASP A 68 -8.76 9.09 -3.98
CA ASP A 68 -9.58 10.30 -3.91
C ASP A 68 -9.69 10.97 -5.30
N ASN A 69 -9.14 12.18 -5.45
CA ASN A 69 -9.15 12.93 -6.70
C ASN A 69 -7.78 12.92 -7.42
N CYS A 70 -6.84 12.06 -6.98
CA CYS A 70 -5.48 12.01 -7.50
C CYS A 70 -5.26 10.77 -8.36
N PHE A 71 -4.79 10.95 -9.59
CA PHE A 71 -4.36 9.87 -10.47
C PHE A 71 -2.87 9.62 -10.33
N TYR A 72 -2.50 8.36 -10.19
CA TYR A 72 -1.12 7.91 -10.07
C TYR A 72 -0.82 6.85 -11.12
N THR A 73 0.25 7.04 -11.89
CA THR A 73 0.82 5.97 -12.71
C THR A 73 1.50 4.94 -11.80
N ILE A 74 1.26 3.66 -12.06
CA ILE A 74 1.82 2.55 -11.29
C ILE A 74 3.02 1.97 -12.05
N ALA A 75 4.14 1.81 -11.35
CA ALA A 75 5.31 1.07 -11.82
C ALA A 75 5.69 -0.02 -10.80
N PRO A 76 6.43 -1.07 -11.22
CA PRO A 76 6.98 -2.06 -10.30
C PRO A 76 7.87 -1.43 -9.23
N GLY A 77 7.57 -1.70 -7.97
CA GLY A 77 8.25 -1.12 -6.81
C GLY A 77 7.58 0.14 -6.24
N ASP A 78 6.49 0.61 -6.86
CA ASP A 78 5.68 1.67 -6.27
C ASP A 78 4.87 1.14 -5.09
N LEU A 79 4.79 1.95 -4.06
CA LEU A 79 4.00 1.71 -2.86
C LEU A 79 3.03 2.86 -2.66
N PHE A 80 1.79 2.53 -2.32
CA PHE A 80 0.75 3.51 -2.03
C PHE A 80 0.29 3.37 -0.59
N ILE A 81 0.12 4.51 0.08
CA ILE A 81 -0.33 4.61 1.47
C ILE A 81 -1.70 5.27 1.47
N ILE A 82 -2.72 4.52 1.86
CA ILE A 82 -4.12 4.91 1.80
C ILE A 82 -4.68 4.96 3.21
N ASN A 83 -5.29 6.09 3.56
CA ASN A 83 -5.92 6.31 4.86
C ASN A 83 -7.32 5.67 4.91
N GLN A 84 -7.90 5.60 6.11
CA GLN A 84 -9.30 5.25 6.29
C GLN A 84 -10.19 6.16 5.44
N TYR A 85 -11.22 5.58 4.82
CA TYR A 85 -12.25 6.27 4.04
C TYR A 85 -11.74 7.07 2.83
N GLU A 86 -10.47 6.99 2.46
CA GLU A 86 -9.99 7.50 1.17
C GLU A 86 -10.52 6.58 0.07
N SER A 87 -11.30 7.15 -0.86
CA SER A 87 -11.87 6.41 -1.99
C SER A 87 -10.78 6.01 -2.98
N HIS A 88 -10.76 4.76 -3.43
CA HIS A 88 -9.71 4.33 -4.34
C HIS A 88 -10.15 3.20 -5.28
N LYS A 89 -9.50 3.16 -6.45
CA LYS A 89 -9.63 2.08 -7.44
C LYS A 89 -8.48 2.05 -8.44
N LEU A 90 -8.22 0.89 -9.00
CA LEU A 90 -7.42 0.77 -10.22
C LEU A 90 -8.28 1.17 -11.41
N THR A 91 -7.85 2.17 -12.17
CA THR A 91 -8.63 2.73 -13.28
C THR A 91 -8.23 2.16 -14.63
N GLN A 92 -6.97 1.77 -14.78
CA GLN A 92 -6.44 1.12 -15.96
C GLN A 92 -5.60 -0.07 -15.53
N ILE A 93 -5.99 -1.24 -16.03
CA ILE A 93 -5.29 -2.49 -15.84
C ILE A 93 -5.01 -3.01 -17.26
N ASP A 94 -3.75 -3.27 -17.55
CA ASP A 94 -3.39 -3.92 -18.81
C ASP A 94 -3.77 -5.41 -18.76
N ASN A 95 -3.71 -6.09 -19.92
CA ASN A 95 -3.98 -7.53 -20.02
C ASN A 95 -2.83 -8.37 -19.45
N SER A 96 -1.87 -7.75 -18.75
CA SER A 96 -0.78 -8.46 -18.08
C SER A 96 -1.19 -8.95 -16.70
N VAL A 97 -0.44 -9.88 -16.19
CA VAL A 97 -0.59 -10.34 -14.80
C VAL A 97 -0.37 -9.16 -13.87
N HIS A 98 -1.34 -8.92 -13.00
CA HIS A 98 -1.27 -7.91 -11.98
C HIS A 98 -0.92 -8.55 -10.64
N GLU A 99 0.33 -8.45 -10.26
CA GLU A 99 0.85 -8.99 -9.00
C GLU A 99 1.12 -7.87 -8.00
N ARG A 100 0.58 -8.00 -6.80
CA ARG A 100 0.65 -6.98 -5.75
C ARG A 100 0.59 -7.58 -4.36
N ILE A 101 1.15 -6.86 -3.40
CA ILE A 101 0.99 -7.14 -1.96
C ILE A 101 0.13 -6.04 -1.38
N VAL A 102 -0.90 -6.41 -0.62
CA VAL A 102 -1.80 -5.48 0.08
C VAL A 102 -1.77 -5.80 1.57
N LEU A 103 -1.48 -4.78 2.37
CA LEU A 103 -1.61 -4.86 3.82
C LEU A 103 -2.81 -4.03 4.25
N SER A 104 -3.76 -4.67 4.93
CA SER A 104 -4.85 -3.98 5.64
C SER A 104 -4.48 -3.88 7.11
N VAL A 105 -4.57 -2.70 7.72
CA VAL A 105 -4.10 -2.46 9.09
C VAL A 105 -5.18 -1.77 9.91
N ALA A 106 -5.49 -2.34 11.08
CA ALA A 106 -6.47 -1.79 11.99
C ALA A 106 -5.93 -0.51 12.67
N PRO A 107 -6.67 0.62 12.63
CA PRO A 107 -6.19 1.88 13.23
C PRO A 107 -5.95 1.80 14.72
N ASP A 108 -6.76 1.04 15.45
CA ASP A 108 -6.57 0.88 16.90
C ASP A 108 -5.32 0.06 17.23
N PHE A 109 -4.95 -0.90 16.38
CA PHE A 109 -3.67 -1.60 16.51
C PHE A 109 -2.50 -0.65 16.33
N MET A 110 -2.54 0.24 15.33
CA MET A 110 -1.49 1.24 15.14
C MET A 110 -1.30 2.14 16.37
N LYS A 111 -2.39 2.54 17.03
CA LYS A 111 -2.34 3.30 18.28
C LYS A 111 -1.68 2.50 19.42
N GLN A 112 -1.99 1.20 19.51
CA GLN A 112 -1.44 0.33 20.56
C GLN A 112 0.07 0.11 20.44
N ILE A 113 0.60 0.04 19.21
CA ILE A 113 2.03 -0.18 18.96
C ILE A 113 2.83 1.12 18.81
N SER A 114 2.17 2.27 18.80
CA SER A 114 2.80 3.60 18.84
C SER A 114 3.22 3.96 20.26
N THR A 115 4.15 4.90 20.38
CA THR A 115 4.60 5.43 21.66
C THR A 115 4.24 6.91 21.80
N GLU A 116 4.40 7.50 22.98
CA GLU A 116 4.22 8.95 23.17
C GLU A 116 5.13 9.81 22.26
N GLN A 117 6.27 9.26 21.84
CA GLN A 117 7.24 9.97 21.00
C GLN A 117 7.11 9.65 19.51
N THR A 118 6.49 8.51 19.17
CA THR A 118 6.45 8.02 17.77
C THR A 118 5.06 7.50 17.44
N ASP A 119 4.35 8.22 16.57
CA ASP A 119 3.11 7.76 15.96
C ASP A 119 3.43 6.96 14.69
N LEU A 120 3.26 5.64 14.74
CA LEU A 120 3.48 4.76 13.58
C LEU A 120 2.39 4.90 12.51
N SER A 121 1.25 5.53 12.83
CA SER A 121 0.21 5.84 11.83
C SER A 121 0.47 7.12 11.04
N PHE A 122 1.55 7.85 11.32
CA PHE A 122 1.84 9.17 10.76
C PHE A 122 1.76 9.21 9.23
N CYS A 123 2.33 8.23 8.53
CA CYS A 123 2.29 8.18 7.06
C CYS A 123 0.86 8.02 6.50
N PHE A 124 -0.10 7.51 7.26
CA PHE A 124 -1.50 7.42 6.85
C PHE A 124 -2.29 8.70 7.16
N THR A 125 -2.00 9.34 8.28
CA THR A 125 -2.81 10.44 8.82
C THR A 125 -2.31 11.82 8.43
N HIS A 126 -1.00 11.95 8.14
CA HIS A 126 -0.41 13.21 7.77
C HIS A 126 -0.68 13.56 6.30
N ARG A 127 -1.50 14.60 6.09
CA ARG A 127 -1.99 15.04 4.77
C ARG A 127 -1.69 16.52 4.51
N SER A 128 -0.57 17.04 5.06
CA SER A 128 -0.15 18.43 4.79
C SER A 128 0.40 18.56 3.37
N THR A 129 0.04 19.64 2.68
CA THR A 129 0.51 19.94 1.32
C THR A 129 1.95 20.46 1.33
N PRO A 130 2.86 19.99 0.45
CA PRO A 130 2.63 19.00 -0.61
C PRO A 130 2.60 17.57 -0.08
N PHE A 131 1.71 16.74 -0.62
CA PHE A 131 1.50 15.38 -0.17
C PHE A 131 1.29 14.45 -1.37
N SER A 132 1.79 13.22 -1.26
CA SER A 132 1.56 12.15 -2.24
C SER A 132 1.26 10.83 -1.54
N HIS A 133 0.24 10.12 -2.00
CA HIS A 133 -0.02 8.74 -1.57
C HIS A 133 1.08 7.77 -2.01
N LYS A 134 1.85 8.15 -3.03
CA LYS A 134 2.82 7.29 -3.70
C LYS A 134 4.23 7.45 -3.13
N LEU A 135 4.88 6.34 -2.86
CA LEU A 135 6.31 6.22 -2.59
C LEU A 135 6.93 5.29 -3.64
N SER A 136 7.86 5.80 -4.45
CA SER A 136 8.59 4.98 -5.41
C SER A 136 9.85 4.42 -4.76
N LEU A 137 9.84 3.13 -4.45
CA LEU A 137 10.94 2.48 -3.74
C LEU A 137 12.09 2.15 -4.69
N ASN A 138 13.31 2.54 -4.34
CA ASN A 138 14.50 2.07 -5.03
C ASN A 138 14.75 0.57 -4.78
N LYS A 139 15.67 -0.05 -5.52
CA LYS A 139 15.92 -1.50 -5.46
C LYS A 139 16.28 -2.01 -4.06
N GLU A 140 17.02 -1.25 -3.27
CA GLU A 140 17.40 -1.63 -1.90
C GLU A 140 16.19 -1.53 -0.95
N GLN A 141 15.38 -0.49 -1.09
CA GLN A 141 14.14 -0.31 -0.33
C GLN A 141 13.12 -1.39 -0.67
N GLN A 142 12.98 -1.78 -1.95
CA GLN A 142 12.15 -2.90 -2.38
C GLN A 142 12.57 -4.21 -1.72
N LYS A 143 13.87 -4.54 -1.73
CA LYS A 143 14.40 -5.73 -1.05
C LYS A 143 14.10 -5.71 0.45
N ARG A 144 14.26 -4.56 1.09
CA ARG A 144 14.00 -4.41 2.53
C ARG A 144 12.51 -4.53 2.84
N PHE A 145 11.62 -3.96 2.02
CA PHE A 145 10.18 -4.15 2.14
C PHE A 145 9.81 -5.64 2.06
N LEU A 146 10.25 -6.32 1.01
CA LEU A 146 9.97 -7.74 0.81
C LEU A 146 10.60 -8.63 1.90
N TYR A 147 11.74 -8.24 2.46
CA TYR A 147 12.33 -8.91 3.61
C TYR A 147 11.40 -8.88 4.83
N TYR A 148 10.80 -7.71 5.16
CA TYR A 148 9.85 -7.63 6.26
C TYR A 148 8.57 -8.39 5.99
N ILE A 149 8.03 -8.30 4.78
CA ILE A 149 6.86 -9.10 4.40
C ILE A 149 7.14 -10.59 4.59
N ASN A 150 8.27 -11.08 4.10
CA ASN A 150 8.65 -12.49 4.25
C ASN A 150 8.86 -12.86 5.73
N LYS A 151 9.52 -12.00 6.53
CA LYS A 151 9.74 -12.23 7.96
C LYS A 151 8.42 -12.33 8.73
N ILE A 152 7.41 -11.55 8.38
CA ILE A 152 6.07 -11.61 8.97
C ILE A 152 5.38 -12.92 8.55
N THR A 153 5.30 -13.18 7.25
CA THR A 153 4.49 -14.28 6.71
C THR A 153 5.11 -15.67 6.90
N SER A 154 6.41 -15.74 7.20
CA SER A 154 7.12 -17.00 7.49
C SER A 154 7.33 -17.28 8.99
N ALA A 155 6.82 -16.42 9.87
CA ALA A 155 6.95 -16.62 11.30
C ALA A 155 6.20 -17.88 11.75
N GLU A 156 6.88 -18.76 12.48
CA GLU A 156 6.33 -20.04 12.94
C GLU A 156 6.82 -20.40 14.33
N GLY A 157 6.11 -21.34 14.99
CA GLY A 157 6.52 -21.92 16.26
C GLY A 157 6.31 -20.99 17.45
N PHE A 158 7.16 -21.14 18.47
CA PHE A 158 7.06 -20.36 19.70
C PHE A 158 7.29 -18.87 19.45
N ALA A 159 6.39 -18.02 19.95
CA ALA A 159 6.44 -16.57 19.84
C ALA A 159 6.38 -16.05 18.37
N HIS A 160 5.73 -16.79 17.45
CA HIS A 160 5.53 -16.34 16.08
C HIS A 160 4.81 -14.98 16.01
N ASP A 161 3.78 -14.79 16.84
CA ASP A 161 3.02 -13.55 16.97
C ASP A 161 3.90 -12.36 17.36
N ILE A 162 4.82 -12.54 18.30
CA ILE A 162 5.79 -11.50 18.70
C ILE A 162 6.75 -11.18 17.54
N THR A 163 7.19 -12.20 16.80
CA THR A 163 8.05 -12.02 15.62
C THR A 163 7.33 -11.26 14.52
N GLU A 164 6.07 -11.58 14.25
CA GLU A 164 5.21 -10.87 13.29
C GLU A 164 5.07 -9.40 13.68
N TYR A 165 4.71 -9.11 14.93
CA TYR A 165 4.51 -7.73 15.41
C TYR A 165 5.81 -6.93 15.38
N ALA A 166 6.93 -7.51 15.81
CA ALA A 166 8.22 -6.84 15.76
C ALA A 166 8.63 -6.50 14.32
N ALA A 167 8.47 -7.46 13.39
CA ALA A 167 8.77 -7.23 11.98
C ALA A 167 7.83 -6.20 11.34
N PHE A 168 6.55 -6.20 11.71
CA PHE A 168 5.58 -5.20 11.27
C PHE A 168 5.94 -3.80 11.78
N MET A 169 6.32 -3.66 13.05
CA MET A 169 6.77 -2.38 13.62
C MET A 169 8.02 -1.86 12.90
N GLU A 170 9.01 -2.72 12.63
CA GLU A 170 10.21 -2.37 11.84
C GLU A 170 9.83 -1.91 10.42
N LEU A 171 8.87 -2.57 9.77
CA LEU A 171 8.33 -2.16 8.48
C LEU A 171 7.70 -0.77 8.56
N MET A 172 6.86 -0.51 9.55
CA MET A 172 6.20 0.78 9.73
C MET A 172 7.19 1.92 10.03
N VAL A 173 8.26 1.66 10.81
CA VAL A 173 9.35 2.62 11.01
C VAL A 173 10.03 2.95 9.68
N MET A 174 10.32 1.94 8.85
CA MET A 174 10.91 2.16 7.52
C MET A 174 9.99 3.02 6.63
N LEU A 175 8.69 2.69 6.56
CA LEU A 175 7.74 3.39 5.70
C LEU A 175 7.53 4.84 6.14
N ASN A 176 7.36 5.08 7.44
CA ASN A 176 7.26 6.45 7.98
C ASN A 176 8.54 7.27 7.71
N THR A 177 9.72 6.66 7.85
CA THR A 177 10.99 7.33 7.53
C THR A 177 11.07 7.72 6.05
N LEU A 178 10.64 6.86 5.15
CA LEU A 178 10.61 7.16 3.71
C LEU A 178 9.57 8.23 3.39
N PHE A 179 8.40 8.16 4.00
CA PHE A 179 7.34 9.14 3.82
C PHE A 179 7.78 10.54 4.24
N VAL A 180 8.38 10.70 5.42
CA VAL A 180 8.88 11.99 5.91
C VAL A 180 9.94 12.56 4.95
N ARG A 181 10.91 11.76 4.53
CA ARG A 181 11.95 12.21 3.58
C ARG A 181 11.37 12.62 2.22
N ASN A 182 10.38 11.90 1.72
CA ASN A 182 9.72 12.24 0.46
C ASN A 182 8.98 13.58 0.57
N THR A 183 8.29 13.81 1.68
CA THR A 183 7.58 15.07 1.94
C THR A 183 8.53 16.26 2.06
N GLU A 184 9.67 16.10 2.73
CA GLU A 184 10.70 17.14 2.85
C GLU A 184 11.31 17.51 1.50
N GLN A 185 11.64 16.52 0.65
CA GLN A 185 12.19 16.74 -0.69
C GLN A 185 11.20 17.47 -1.61
N THR A 186 9.92 17.12 -1.53
CA THR A 186 8.87 17.80 -2.29
C THR A 186 8.72 19.26 -1.85
N SER A 187 8.88 19.56 -0.56
CA SER A 187 8.80 20.92 0.00
C SER A 187 9.97 21.80 -0.42
N THR A 188 11.16 21.22 -0.67
CA THR A 188 12.38 21.96 -1.08
C THR A 188 12.49 22.16 -2.60
N GLY A 189 11.55 21.61 -3.39
CA GLY A 189 11.53 21.80 -4.84
C GLY A 189 12.56 20.97 -5.62
N GLU A 190 13.22 20.01 -4.98
CA GLU A 190 14.26 19.19 -5.63
C GLU A 190 13.73 18.04 -6.51
N ASN A 191 12.42 17.74 -6.46
CA ASN A 191 11.77 16.72 -7.31
C ASN A 191 10.84 17.38 -8.34
N THR A 192 11.42 17.83 -9.46
CA THR A 192 10.66 18.49 -10.55
C THR A 192 9.99 17.49 -11.53
N ALA A 193 10.26 16.18 -11.46
CA ALA A 193 9.75 15.21 -12.43
C ALA A 193 8.30 14.77 -12.16
N ASP A 194 7.91 14.59 -10.90
CA ASP A 194 6.54 14.13 -10.55
C ASP A 194 5.55 15.31 -10.32
N ALA A 195 6.08 16.52 -10.07
CA ALA A 195 5.24 17.70 -9.86
C ALA A 195 4.61 18.27 -11.15
N ALA A 196 5.12 17.90 -12.33
CA ALA A 196 4.59 18.37 -13.62
C ALA A 196 3.27 17.68 -14.01
N GLU A 197 3.04 16.45 -13.59
CA GLU A 197 1.78 15.72 -13.82
C GLU A 197 0.64 16.22 -12.91
N TYR A 198 0.96 16.81 -11.77
CA TYR A 198 -0.02 17.32 -10.80
C TYR A 198 -0.69 18.62 -11.23
N LYS A 199 -0.09 19.39 -12.15
CA LYS A 199 -0.64 20.70 -12.60
C LYS A 199 -1.65 20.60 -13.74
N ASP A 200 -1.71 19.49 -14.47
CA ASP A 200 -2.54 19.38 -15.68
C ASP A 200 -3.82 18.55 -15.51
N SER A 201 -4.05 17.94 -14.34
CA SER A 201 -5.23 17.12 -14.08
C SER A 201 -6.28 17.78 -13.17
N SER A 202 -6.31 19.12 -13.07
CA SER A 202 -7.45 19.82 -12.48
C SER A 202 -8.66 19.76 -13.41
N TYR A 203 -9.18 18.57 -13.65
CA TYR A 203 -10.52 18.39 -14.21
C TYR A 203 -11.51 18.92 -13.17
N ARG A 204 -11.99 20.12 -13.41
CA ARG A 204 -13.12 20.71 -12.71
C ARG A 204 -14.35 19.83 -12.91
N TYR A 205 -14.67 19.04 -11.92
CA TYR A 205 -16.01 18.52 -11.74
C TYR A 205 -16.88 19.69 -11.24
N ASN A 206 -17.27 20.59 -12.14
CA ASN A 206 -18.22 21.64 -11.88
C ASN A 206 -19.47 21.40 -12.73
N HIS A 207 -20.58 21.24 -12.04
CA HIS A 207 -21.96 21.50 -12.48
C HIS A 207 -22.55 20.56 -13.55
N GLN A 208 -23.16 19.48 -13.08
CA GLN A 208 -24.42 18.96 -13.63
C GLN A 208 -25.18 18.17 -12.53
N VAL A 209 -25.59 18.85 -11.46
CA VAL A 209 -26.60 18.35 -10.52
C VAL A 209 -27.56 19.50 -10.16
N ASP A 210 -27.99 20.26 -11.14
CA ASP A 210 -29.14 21.17 -11.00
C ASP A 210 -29.93 21.10 -12.28
N ASP A 211 -30.74 20.07 -12.44
CA ASP A 211 -31.91 20.03 -13.32
C ASP A 211 -32.58 18.65 -13.27
N ILE A 212 -33.01 18.21 -12.08
CA ILE A 212 -34.14 17.26 -11.92
C ILE A 212 -34.86 17.61 -10.61
N LEU A 213 -35.76 18.57 -10.70
CA LEU A 213 -36.99 18.69 -9.90
C LEU A 213 -38.12 19.09 -10.83
#